data_c3b17c885f4647ff6a141de7e019cfd3
#
_entry.id   c3b17c885f4647ff6a141de7e019cfd3
#
_cell.length_a   1.000
_cell.length_b   1.000
_cell.length_c   1.000
_cell.angle_alpha   90.00
_cell.angle_beta   90.00
_cell.angle_gamma   90.00
#
_symmetry.space_group_name_H-M   'P 1'
#
loop_
_entity.id
_entity.type
_entity.pdbx_description
1 polymer ?
#
loop_
_entity_poly.entity_id
_entity_poly.type
_entity_poly.pdbx_seq_one_letter_code
_entity_poly.pdbx_strand_id
1 'polypeptide(L)'
;MSGTEGFFRLNMRQVGIARHWDYTAGAILSIAFDKPYPAVDGNVLRVMARLYGIQQDILLPKTKTVITDILTECYPKDSASDFAQSLMELGAMVCIPQTPRCGQCPICDHCSAYSAGTQADLPLRRKKEKPQEIQLRIAILRNEKGEVLMTRRPDTGLLAGLWEFPGVEARTEEEFEQRMGETYGLQIRPTRHLVNARHVFSHQVWQMQAYEARLERPAPTLETMRWVGEEDLDAITIPAAFARIRQVVFEELI
;
A
#
# COMPACT_ATOMS: atom_id res chain seq x y z
N MET A 1 -30.46 -9.76 -22.54
CA MET A 1 -29.72 -9.64 -21.29
C MET A 1 -28.26 -10.04 -21.49
N SER A 2 -27.53 -9.48 -22.49
CA SER A 2 -26.18 -9.93 -22.87
C SER A 2 -25.13 -8.79 -23.00
N GLY A 3 -25.49 -7.57 -22.62
CA GLY A 3 -24.58 -6.41 -22.80
C GLY A 3 -23.58 -6.12 -21.67
N THR A 4 -23.91 -6.47 -20.42
CA THR A 4 -23.10 -6.15 -19.23
C THR A 4 -21.96 -7.14 -18.98
N GLU A 5 -22.10 -8.40 -19.34
CA GLU A 5 -21.04 -9.41 -19.18
C GLU A 5 -19.85 -9.18 -20.12
N GLY A 6 -20.12 -8.73 -21.36
CA GLY A 6 -19.08 -8.41 -22.34
C GLY A 6 -18.27 -7.18 -21.96
N PHE A 7 -18.93 -6.17 -21.41
CA PHE A 7 -18.31 -4.92 -20.98
C PHE A 7 -17.35 -5.12 -19.78
N PHE A 8 -17.74 -5.93 -18.80
CA PHE A 8 -16.87 -6.21 -17.63
C PHE A 8 -15.66 -7.10 -17.99
N ARG A 9 -15.83 -8.13 -18.83
CA ARG A 9 -14.71 -8.98 -19.27
C ARG A 9 -13.70 -8.25 -20.14
N LEU A 10 -14.14 -7.35 -21.02
CA LEU A 10 -13.26 -6.54 -21.88
C LEU A 10 -12.49 -5.50 -21.07
N ASN A 11 -13.14 -4.80 -20.14
CA ASN A 11 -12.49 -3.78 -19.32
C ASN A 11 -11.46 -4.34 -18.32
N MET A 12 -11.70 -5.50 -17.73
CA MET A 12 -10.75 -6.11 -16.78
C MET A 12 -9.43 -6.55 -17.45
N ARG A 13 -9.46 -6.95 -18.72
CA ARG A 13 -8.24 -7.26 -19.49
C ARG A 13 -7.54 -6.04 -20.08
N GLN A 14 -8.31 -5.02 -20.47
CA GLN A 14 -7.77 -3.80 -21.13
C GLN A 14 -7.24 -2.76 -20.14
N VAL A 15 -7.74 -2.72 -18.89
CA VAL A 15 -7.32 -1.71 -17.90
C VAL A 15 -6.06 -2.12 -17.15
N GLY A 16 -5.41 -3.25 -17.49
CA GLY A 16 -4.14 -3.64 -16.87
C GLY A 16 -4.22 -3.72 -15.34
N ILE A 17 -5.42 -4.04 -14.79
CA ILE A 17 -5.66 -4.15 -13.36
C ILE A 17 -4.87 -5.37 -12.87
N ALA A 18 -3.61 -5.09 -12.56
CA ALA A 18 -2.64 -6.03 -12.07
C ALA A 18 -3.12 -6.65 -10.75
N ARG A 19 -2.94 -7.94 -10.67
CA ARG A 19 -2.84 -8.89 -9.53
C ARG A 19 -3.20 -8.48 -8.08
N HIS A 20 -3.36 -7.20 -7.77
CA HIS A 20 -3.79 -6.68 -6.45
C HIS A 20 -5.32 -6.59 -6.29
N TRP A 21 -6.07 -6.75 -7.37
CA TRP A 21 -7.53 -6.61 -7.40
C TRP A 21 -8.28 -7.94 -7.45
N ASP A 22 -7.56 -9.07 -7.41
CA ASP A 22 -8.18 -10.40 -7.51
C ASP A 22 -9.26 -10.59 -6.43
N TYR A 23 -9.01 -10.15 -5.19
CA TYR A 23 -10.00 -10.18 -4.11
C TYR A 23 -11.21 -9.30 -4.42
N THR A 24 -11.00 -8.03 -4.76
CA THR A 24 -12.10 -7.08 -5.00
C THR A 24 -12.93 -7.49 -6.20
N ALA A 25 -12.28 -7.95 -7.27
CA ALA A 25 -12.97 -8.47 -8.45
C ALA A 25 -13.75 -9.74 -8.12
N GLY A 26 -13.16 -10.67 -7.38
CA GLY A 26 -13.83 -11.89 -6.91
C GLY A 26 -15.03 -11.56 -6.02
N ALA A 27 -14.90 -10.64 -5.07
CA ALA A 27 -15.99 -10.22 -4.19
C ALA A 27 -17.14 -9.56 -4.94
N ILE A 28 -16.85 -8.65 -5.88
CA ILE A 28 -17.89 -8.04 -6.72
C ILE A 28 -18.61 -9.09 -7.56
N LEU A 29 -17.84 -9.96 -8.24
CA LEU A 29 -18.43 -10.98 -9.11
C LEU A 29 -19.26 -12.01 -8.34
N SER A 30 -18.76 -12.48 -7.19
CA SER A 30 -19.51 -13.46 -6.40
C SER A 30 -20.69 -12.83 -5.66
N ILE A 31 -20.48 -11.75 -4.90
CA ILE A 31 -21.48 -11.20 -3.99
C ILE A 31 -22.55 -10.40 -4.75
N ALA A 32 -22.14 -9.52 -5.68
CA ALA A 32 -23.08 -8.65 -6.39
C ALA A 32 -23.69 -9.29 -7.65
N PHE A 33 -23.00 -10.22 -8.28
CA PHE A 33 -23.43 -10.81 -9.55
C PHE A 33 -23.68 -12.33 -9.48
N ASP A 34 -23.54 -12.93 -8.30
CA ASP A 34 -23.72 -14.38 -8.05
C ASP A 34 -22.94 -15.27 -9.03
N LYS A 35 -21.70 -14.84 -9.37
CA LYS A 35 -20.81 -15.59 -10.27
C LYS A 35 -19.80 -16.41 -9.47
N PRO A 36 -19.45 -17.64 -9.87
CA PRO A 36 -18.54 -18.52 -9.14
C PRO A 36 -17.08 -18.07 -9.29
N TYR A 37 -16.78 -16.92 -8.70
CA TYR A 37 -15.42 -16.35 -8.64
C TYR A 37 -14.97 -16.24 -7.19
N PRO A 38 -13.87 -16.92 -6.79
CA PRO A 38 -13.38 -16.89 -5.42
C PRO A 38 -12.98 -15.49 -4.96
N ALA A 39 -13.55 -15.06 -3.82
CA ALA A 39 -13.15 -13.86 -3.11
C ALA A 39 -12.24 -14.25 -1.95
N VAL A 40 -10.92 -14.19 -2.17
CA VAL A 40 -9.92 -14.71 -1.22
C VAL A 40 -9.31 -13.58 -0.39
N ASP A 41 -9.91 -13.30 0.77
CA ASP A 41 -9.40 -12.37 1.78
C ASP A 41 -8.56 -13.08 2.87
N GLY A 42 -8.14 -12.34 3.88
CA GLY A 42 -7.39 -12.90 5.01
C GLY A 42 -8.19 -13.89 5.87
N ASN A 43 -9.52 -13.76 5.93
CA ASN A 43 -10.40 -14.68 6.64
C ASN A 43 -10.50 -16.00 5.87
N VAL A 44 -10.77 -15.90 4.58
CA VAL A 44 -10.85 -17.06 3.67
C VAL A 44 -9.53 -17.83 3.64
N LEU A 45 -8.39 -17.14 3.51
CA LEU A 45 -7.07 -17.78 3.59
C LEU A 45 -6.88 -18.58 4.88
N ARG A 46 -7.32 -18.04 6.03
CA ARG A 46 -7.21 -18.71 7.32
C ARG A 46 -8.12 -19.93 7.42
N VAL A 47 -9.39 -19.79 7.01
CA VAL A 47 -10.35 -20.90 7.01
C VAL A 47 -9.83 -22.03 6.15
N MET A 48 -9.44 -21.75 4.92
CA MET A 48 -8.95 -22.74 3.97
C MET A 48 -7.64 -23.42 4.45
N ALA A 49 -6.73 -22.62 5.01
CA ALA A 49 -5.49 -23.18 5.56
C ALA A 49 -5.75 -24.18 6.69
N ARG A 50 -6.72 -23.92 7.58
CA ARG A 50 -7.10 -24.83 8.64
C ARG A 50 -7.90 -26.02 8.12
N LEU A 51 -8.86 -25.77 7.25
CA LEU A 51 -9.73 -26.84 6.69
C LEU A 51 -8.90 -27.90 5.97
N TYR A 52 -7.95 -27.48 5.15
CA TYR A 52 -7.10 -28.39 4.37
C TYR A 52 -5.74 -28.69 5.00
N GLY A 53 -5.44 -28.18 6.21
CA GLY A 53 -4.17 -28.41 6.90
C GLY A 53 -2.95 -27.85 6.17
N ILE A 54 -3.10 -26.69 5.50
CA ILE A 54 -2.03 -26.09 4.69
C ILE A 54 -0.94 -25.52 5.60
N GLN A 55 0.26 -26.14 5.54
CA GLN A 55 1.42 -25.78 6.37
C GLN A 55 2.39 -24.79 5.69
N GLN A 56 2.03 -24.25 4.54
CA GLN A 56 2.80 -23.20 3.88
C GLN A 56 2.35 -21.82 4.38
N ASP A 57 3.26 -20.85 4.29
CA ASP A 57 2.92 -19.46 4.59
C ASP A 57 1.81 -18.96 3.65
N ILE A 58 0.66 -18.58 4.21
CA ILE A 58 -0.52 -18.13 3.45
C ILE A 58 -0.32 -16.80 2.74
N LEU A 59 0.73 -16.06 3.04
CA LEU A 59 1.05 -14.80 2.37
C LEU A 59 1.85 -15.00 1.07
N LEU A 60 2.42 -16.18 0.85
CA LEU A 60 3.15 -16.49 -0.38
C LEU A 60 2.19 -16.55 -1.58
N PRO A 61 2.53 -15.95 -2.72
CA PRO A 61 1.71 -15.98 -3.92
C PRO A 61 1.33 -17.41 -4.33
N LYS A 62 2.28 -18.34 -4.27
CA LYS A 62 2.04 -19.76 -4.60
C LYS A 62 0.96 -20.39 -3.71
N THR A 63 0.99 -20.12 -2.39
CA THR A 63 -0.01 -20.66 -1.45
C THR A 63 -1.39 -20.05 -1.72
N LYS A 64 -1.44 -18.78 -2.02
CA LYS A 64 -2.71 -18.11 -2.42
C LYS A 64 -3.29 -18.72 -3.69
N THR A 65 -2.45 -18.98 -4.69
CA THR A 65 -2.89 -19.65 -5.92
C THR A 65 -3.49 -21.02 -5.61
N VAL A 66 -2.82 -21.85 -4.82
CA VAL A 66 -3.34 -23.17 -4.42
C VAL A 66 -4.69 -23.07 -3.71
N ILE A 67 -4.86 -22.13 -2.79
CA ILE A 67 -6.14 -21.90 -2.10
C ILE A 67 -7.21 -21.42 -3.07
N THR A 68 -6.87 -20.54 -4.00
CA THR A 68 -7.80 -20.06 -5.02
C THR A 68 -8.25 -21.19 -5.95
N ASP A 69 -7.33 -22.06 -6.35
CA ASP A 69 -7.64 -23.22 -7.21
C ASP A 69 -8.61 -24.18 -6.51
N ILE A 70 -8.33 -24.54 -5.24
CA ILE A 70 -9.23 -25.38 -4.42
C ILE A 70 -10.63 -24.75 -4.32
N LEU A 71 -10.70 -23.44 -4.05
CA LEU A 71 -11.97 -22.73 -3.97
C LEU A 71 -12.70 -22.72 -5.32
N THR A 72 -11.99 -22.54 -6.42
CA THR A 72 -12.59 -22.51 -7.76
C THR A 72 -13.26 -23.85 -8.09
N GLU A 73 -12.68 -24.96 -7.67
CA GLU A 73 -13.23 -26.30 -7.87
C GLU A 73 -14.51 -26.55 -7.06
N CYS A 74 -14.60 -26.02 -5.83
CA CYS A 74 -15.74 -26.24 -4.94
C CYS A 74 -16.76 -25.11 -4.93
N TYR A 75 -16.56 -24.03 -5.73
CA TYR A 75 -17.45 -22.88 -5.72
C TYR A 75 -18.81 -23.20 -6.36
N PRO A 76 -19.94 -23.01 -5.66
CA PRO A 76 -21.25 -23.31 -6.20
C PRO A 76 -21.62 -22.36 -7.35
N LYS A 77 -22.33 -22.88 -8.36
CA LYS A 77 -22.72 -22.11 -9.55
C LYS A 77 -23.95 -21.24 -9.33
N ASP A 78 -24.87 -21.68 -8.46
CA ASP A 78 -26.20 -21.09 -8.28
C ASP A 78 -26.37 -20.39 -6.92
N SER A 79 -25.32 -20.30 -6.10
CA SER A 79 -25.33 -19.67 -4.77
C SER A 79 -23.93 -19.13 -4.41
N ALA A 80 -23.27 -18.54 -5.39
CA ALA A 80 -21.92 -18.03 -5.23
C ALA A 80 -21.85 -16.88 -4.21
N SER A 81 -22.88 -16.05 -4.17
CA SER A 81 -23.00 -14.94 -3.22
C SER A 81 -23.07 -15.42 -1.78
N ASP A 82 -23.98 -16.37 -1.50
CA ASP A 82 -24.15 -16.91 -0.15
C ASP A 82 -22.91 -17.68 0.32
N PHE A 83 -22.28 -18.42 -0.59
CA PHE A 83 -21.06 -19.14 -0.30
C PHE A 83 -19.90 -18.20 0.04
N ALA A 84 -19.70 -17.14 -0.75
CA ALA A 84 -18.67 -16.14 -0.48
C ALA A 84 -18.85 -15.48 0.89
N GLN A 85 -20.05 -15.02 1.18
CA GLN A 85 -20.40 -14.36 2.44
C GLN A 85 -20.26 -15.33 3.62
N SER A 86 -20.81 -16.55 3.53
CA SER A 86 -20.71 -17.56 4.58
C SER A 86 -19.27 -17.92 4.92
N LEU A 87 -18.39 -18.01 3.92
CA LEU A 87 -16.98 -18.32 4.14
C LEU A 87 -16.24 -17.16 4.82
N MET A 88 -16.54 -15.91 4.46
CA MET A 88 -15.99 -14.72 5.11
C MET A 88 -16.48 -14.61 6.56
N GLU A 89 -17.79 -14.80 6.80
CA GLU A 89 -18.40 -14.75 8.13
C GLU A 89 -17.91 -15.89 9.04
N LEU A 90 -17.77 -17.09 8.50
CA LEU A 90 -17.16 -18.20 9.23
C LEU A 90 -15.76 -17.81 9.73
N GLY A 91 -14.98 -17.16 8.88
CA GLY A 91 -13.66 -16.64 9.25
C GLY A 91 -13.72 -15.53 10.29
N ALA A 92 -14.68 -14.60 10.15
CA ALA A 92 -14.80 -13.45 11.05
C ALA A 92 -15.34 -13.82 12.44
N MET A 93 -16.29 -14.75 12.54
CA MET A 93 -17.03 -15.00 13.77
C MET A 93 -16.69 -16.32 14.48
N VAL A 94 -16.33 -17.36 13.74
CA VAL A 94 -16.10 -18.72 14.28
C VAL A 94 -14.63 -19.12 14.17
N CYS A 95 -14.11 -19.16 12.95
CA CYS A 95 -12.71 -19.53 12.69
C CYS A 95 -11.77 -18.34 12.89
N ILE A 96 -11.86 -17.67 14.04
CA ILE A 96 -11.09 -16.47 14.38
C ILE A 96 -9.59 -16.73 14.52
N PRO A 97 -8.71 -15.68 14.47
CA PRO A 97 -7.27 -15.86 14.38
C PRO A 97 -6.64 -16.71 15.49
N GLN A 98 -6.77 -16.32 16.73
CA GLN A 98 -6.03 -16.93 17.85
C GLN A 98 -6.74 -18.15 18.44
N THR A 99 -7.97 -18.00 18.86
CA THR A 99 -8.74 -19.03 19.55
C THR A 99 -10.02 -19.35 18.79
N PRO A 100 -9.96 -20.19 17.75
CA PRO A 100 -11.14 -20.50 16.96
C PRO A 100 -12.20 -21.27 17.78
N ARG A 101 -13.45 -20.98 17.51
CA ARG A 101 -14.61 -21.57 18.19
C ARG A 101 -15.03 -22.87 17.50
N CYS A 102 -14.15 -23.85 17.46
CA CYS A 102 -14.34 -25.09 16.70
C CYS A 102 -15.61 -25.86 17.09
N GLY A 103 -16.01 -25.86 18.36
CA GLY A 103 -17.27 -26.47 18.82
C GLY A 103 -18.55 -25.82 18.28
N GLN A 104 -18.47 -24.63 17.65
CA GLN A 104 -19.57 -23.94 16.99
C GLN A 104 -19.43 -23.97 15.46
N CYS A 105 -18.36 -24.61 14.94
CA CYS A 105 -18.06 -24.59 13.52
C CYS A 105 -18.89 -25.65 12.76
N PRO A 106 -19.71 -25.26 11.78
CA PRO A 106 -20.57 -26.18 11.05
C PRO A 106 -19.78 -27.19 10.17
N ILE A 107 -18.49 -26.96 9.95
CA ILE A 107 -17.63 -27.81 9.12
C ILE A 107 -16.45 -28.42 9.91
N CYS A 108 -16.54 -28.46 11.25
CA CYS A 108 -15.45 -28.95 12.09
C CYS A 108 -15.09 -30.42 11.80
N ASP A 109 -16.06 -31.27 11.47
CA ASP A 109 -15.85 -32.69 11.19
C ASP A 109 -15.01 -32.94 9.92
N HIS A 110 -14.96 -31.97 9.03
CA HIS A 110 -14.15 -32.01 7.80
C HIS A 110 -12.83 -31.24 7.93
N CYS A 111 -12.54 -30.67 9.11
CA CYS A 111 -11.38 -29.78 9.29
C CYS A 111 -10.12 -30.55 9.68
N SER A 112 -9.14 -30.58 8.78
CA SER A 112 -7.85 -31.26 9.00
C SER A 112 -7.11 -30.70 10.23
N ALA A 113 -7.11 -29.38 10.42
CA ALA A 113 -6.45 -28.76 11.57
C ALA A 113 -7.14 -29.11 12.89
N TYR A 114 -8.47 -29.23 12.91
CA TYR A 114 -9.22 -29.64 14.10
C TYR A 114 -8.94 -31.09 14.45
N SER A 115 -9.00 -32.00 13.46
CA SER A 115 -8.68 -33.42 13.64
C SER A 115 -7.25 -33.63 14.13
N ALA A 116 -6.30 -32.82 13.68
CA ALA A 116 -4.89 -32.91 14.07
C ALA A 116 -4.54 -32.09 15.34
N GLY A 117 -5.47 -31.32 15.91
CA GLY A 117 -5.20 -30.46 17.06
C GLY A 117 -4.33 -29.22 16.75
N THR A 118 -4.15 -28.87 15.46
CA THR A 118 -3.22 -27.81 15.01
C THR A 118 -3.89 -26.49 14.65
N GLN A 119 -5.17 -26.30 15.00
CA GLN A 119 -5.94 -25.10 14.64
C GLN A 119 -5.39 -23.80 15.24
N ALA A 120 -4.64 -23.88 16.34
CA ALA A 120 -3.98 -22.73 16.95
C ALA A 120 -2.70 -22.34 16.21
N ASP A 121 -2.02 -23.33 15.58
CA ASP A 121 -0.76 -23.13 14.88
C ASP A 121 -0.97 -22.64 13.43
N LEU A 122 -2.15 -22.90 12.85
CA LEU A 122 -2.51 -22.51 11.50
C LEU A 122 -3.42 -21.27 11.48
N PRO A 123 -3.27 -20.42 10.47
CA PRO A 123 -2.35 -20.49 9.33
C PRO A 123 -0.94 -20.06 9.70
N LEU A 124 0.05 -20.64 9.04
CA LEU A 124 1.42 -20.17 9.16
C LEU A 124 1.55 -18.82 8.46
N ARG A 125 2.19 -17.88 9.15
CA ARG A 125 2.57 -16.58 8.60
C ARG A 125 4.00 -16.28 9.02
N ARG A 126 4.87 -16.03 8.08
CA ARG A 126 6.18 -15.48 8.42
C ARG A 126 5.98 -14.13 9.10
N LYS A 127 6.74 -13.87 10.16
CA LYS A 127 6.79 -12.53 10.74
C LYS A 127 7.18 -11.58 9.62
N LYS A 128 6.36 -10.54 9.40
CA LYS A 128 6.76 -9.45 8.51
C LYS A 128 8.10 -8.92 9.03
N GLU A 129 9.07 -8.80 8.15
CA GLU A 129 10.28 -8.05 8.48
C GLU A 129 9.87 -6.66 8.97
N LYS A 130 10.63 -6.16 9.96
CA LYS A 130 10.39 -4.79 10.43
C LYS A 130 10.56 -3.86 9.24
N PRO A 131 9.65 -2.88 9.05
CA PRO A 131 9.80 -1.92 7.98
C PRO A 131 11.17 -1.26 8.08
N GLN A 132 11.85 -1.09 6.95
CA GLN A 132 13.12 -0.39 6.90
C GLN A 132 12.91 1.07 7.30
N GLU A 133 13.70 1.57 8.24
CA GLU A 133 13.69 3.00 8.59
C GLU A 133 14.62 3.78 7.66
N ILE A 134 14.06 4.80 7.02
CA ILE A 134 14.77 5.68 6.09
C ILE A 134 14.82 7.09 6.70
N GLN A 135 16.02 7.62 6.86
CA GLN A 135 16.25 8.98 7.37
C GLN A 135 16.31 9.94 6.18
N LEU A 136 15.28 10.75 6.01
CA LEU A 136 15.18 11.73 4.94
C LEU A 136 15.41 13.14 5.46
N ARG A 137 16.29 13.87 4.80
CA ARG A 137 16.42 15.32 4.96
C ARG A 137 15.80 16.01 3.77
N ILE A 138 14.95 16.98 4.05
CA ILE A 138 14.10 17.68 3.07
C ILE A 138 14.54 19.14 3.04
N ALA A 139 14.79 19.66 1.85
CA ALA A 139 15.09 21.08 1.65
C ALA A 139 13.83 21.87 1.27
N ILE A 140 13.54 22.89 2.05
CA ILE A 140 12.53 23.89 1.71
C ILE A 140 13.28 25.08 1.14
N LEU A 141 13.19 25.21 -0.18
CA LEU A 141 13.87 26.23 -0.96
C LEU A 141 12.84 27.23 -1.45
N ARG A 142 13.04 28.52 -1.20
CA ARG A 142 12.16 29.60 -1.66
C ARG A 142 12.89 30.51 -2.64
N ASN A 143 12.20 30.96 -3.67
CA ASN A 143 12.68 32.01 -4.55
C ASN A 143 12.28 33.42 -4.01
N GLU A 144 12.64 34.47 -4.75
CA GLU A 144 12.35 35.87 -4.39
C GLU A 144 10.85 36.17 -4.31
N LYS A 145 10.00 35.38 -4.97
CA LYS A 145 8.54 35.53 -4.93
C LYS A 145 7.90 34.78 -3.77
N GLY A 146 8.70 34.01 -2.97
CA GLY A 146 8.21 33.15 -1.90
C GLY A 146 7.73 31.78 -2.37
N GLU A 147 7.75 31.49 -3.68
CA GLU A 147 7.39 30.17 -4.22
C GLU A 147 8.39 29.11 -3.75
N VAL A 148 7.90 27.89 -3.52
CA VAL A 148 8.68 26.74 -3.01
C VAL A 148 9.08 25.83 -4.16
N LEU A 149 10.34 25.38 -4.20
CA LEU A 149 10.80 24.41 -5.18
C LEU A 149 10.22 23.04 -4.86
N MET A 150 9.51 22.46 -5.84
CA MET A 150 9.02 21.09 -5.80
C MET A 150 9.70 20.26 -6.87
N THR A 151 9.84 18.95 -6.60
CA THR A 151 10.39 17.98 -7.55
C THR A 151 9.36 16.89 -7.83
N ARG A 152 9.33 16.39 -9.06
CA ARG A 152 8.46 15.30 -9.46
C ARG A 152 9.19 13.97 -9.34
N ARG A 153 8.58 13.02 -8.65
CA ARG A 153 9.12 11.67 -8.50
C ARG A 153 9.15 10.94 -9.84
N PRO A 154 10.07 9.98 -10.00
CA PRO A 154 10.08 9.11 -11.18
C PRO A 154 8.71 8.44 -11.41
N ASP A 155 8.41 8.09 -12.65
CA ASP A 155 7.14 7.43 -13.04
C ASP A 155 7.03 5.97 -12.56
N THR A 156 8.03 5.47 -11.84
CA THR A 156 8.07 4.13 -11.25
C THR A 156 8.49 4.19 -9.77
N GLY A 157 8.08 3.18 -8.99
CA GLY A 157 8.42 3.06 -7.58
C GLY A 157 7.38 3.68 -6.64
N LEU A 158 7.79 3.93 -5.41
CA LEU A 158 6.90 4.46 -4.37
C LEU A 158 6.50 5.90 -4.68
N LEU A 159 5.18 6.20 -4.63
CA LEU A 159 4.61 7.53 -4.90
C LEU A 159 4.98 8.07 -6.30
N ALA A 160 5.05 7.18 -7.29
CA ALA A 160 5.45 7.48 -8.66
C ALA A 160 4.69 8.66 -9.27
N GLY A 161 5.40 9.55 -9.96
CA GLY A 161 4.86 10.70 -10.68
C GLY A 161 4.28 11.83 -9.83
N LEU A 162 4.24 11.69 -8.50
CA LEU A 162 3.74 12.72 -7.59
C LEU A 162 4.82 13.78 -7.29
N TRP A 163 4.37 14.95 -6.83
CA TRP A 163 5.25 16.05 -6.48
C TRP A 163 5.66 15.99 -5.01
N GLU A 164 6.92 16.29 -4.72
CA GLU A 164 7.46 16.30 -3.37
C GLU A 164 8.44 17.47 -3.18
N PHE A 165 8.74 17.79 -1.92
CA PHE A 165 9.85 18.68 -1.60
C PHE A 165 11.17 17.96 -1.90
N PRO A 166 12.19 18.62 -2.49
CA PRO A 166 13.48 18.02 -2.74
C PRO A 166 14.04 17.42 -1.45
N GLY A 167 14.36 16.14 -1.48
CA GLY A 167 14.84 15.43 -0.30
C GLY A 167 15.66 14.21 -0.63
N VAL A 168 16.59 13.90 0.25
CA VAL A 168 17.52 12.77 0.10
C VAL A 168 17.69 12.03 1.42
N GLU A 169 18.05 10.75 1.34
CA GLU A 169 18.48 10.00 2.49
C GLU A 169 19.84 10.52 2.95
N ALA A 170 19.91 11.11 4.15
CA ALA A 170 21.14 11.63 4.72
C ALA A 170 21.09 11.65 6.24
N ARG A 171 22.22 11.39 6.90
CA ARG A 171 22.35 11.39 8.36
C ARG A 171 23.02 12.65 8.89
N THR A 172 23.93 13.23 8.11
CA THR A 172 24.62 14.48 8.48
C THR A 172 24.22 15.61 7.53
N GLU A 173 24.60 16.83 7.88
CA GLU A 173 24.35 18.01 7.05
C GLU A 173 25.24 18.00 5.81
N GLU A 174 26.49 17.59 5.95
CA GLU A 174 27.43 17.48 4.84
C GLU A 174 26.95 16.44 3.81
N GLU A 175 26.46 15.28 4.29
CA GLU A 175 25.88 14.25 3.44
C GLU A 175 24.63 14.77 2.72
N PHE A 176 23.82 15.57 3.39
CA PHE A 176 22.64 16.19 2.82
C PHE A 176 22.98 17.15 1.69
N GLU A 177 23.92 18.10 1.93
CA GLU A 177 24.40 19.04 0.91
C GLU A 177 24.98 18.31 -0.31
N GLN A 178 25.86 17.33 -0.08
CA GLN A 178 26.46 16.54 -1.14
C GLN A 178 25.41 15.81 -1.98
N ARG A 179 24.51 15.05 -1.35
CA ARG A 179 23.51 14.26 -2.06
C ARG A 179 22.47 15.11 -2.78
N MET A 180 22.15 16.30 -2.28
CA MET A 180 21.30 17.25 -2.99
C MET A 180 21.96 17.71 -4.29
N GLY A 181 23.28 17.93 -4.27
CA GLY A 181 24.06 18.21 -5.47
C GLY A 181 24.07 17.04 -6.46
N GLU A 182 24.30 15.82 -5.97
CA GLU A 182 24.36 14.61 -6.80
C GLU A 182 23.00 14.24 -7.42
N THR A 183 21.93 14.32 -6.64
CA THR A 183 20.58 13.85 -7.05
C THR A 183 19.86 14.87 -7.91
N TYR A 184 19.92 16.14 -7.54
CA TYR A 184 19.11 17.20 -8.14
C TYR A 184 19.93 18.30 -8.82
N GLY A 185 21.27 18.30 -8.71
CA GLY A 185 22.11 19.42 -9.14
C GLY A 185 21.94 20.67 -8.28
N LEU A 186 21.35 20.55 -7.08
CA LEU A 186 21.04 21.65 -6.17
C LEU A 186 22.19 21.83 -5.17
N GLN A 187 22.89 22.95 -5.27
CA GLN A 187 23.86 23.36 -4.26
C GLN A 187 23.15 24.15 -3.19
N ILE A 188 22.96 23.55 -2.03
CA ILE A 188 22.17 24.12 -0.94
C ILE A 188 23.02 24.36 0.30
N ARG A 189 22.56 25.30 1.13
CA ARG A 189 23.02 25.50 2.50
C ARG A 189 21.80 25.48 3.44
N PRO A 190 21.65 24.45 4.27
CA PRO A 190 20.64 24.42 5.33
C PRO A 190 20.81 25.60 6.29
N THR A 191 19.73 26.22 6.71
CA THR A 191 19.78 27.40 7.59
C THR A 191 19.02 27.20 8.89
N ARG A 192 17.87 26.55 8.85
CA ARG A 192 17.00 26.37 10.01
C ARG A 192 16.23 25.07 9.90
N HIS A 193 16.21 24.28 10.97
CA HIS A 193 15.29 23.15 11.09
C HIS A 193 13.84 23.68 11.24
N LEU A 194 12.91 23.14 10.45
CA LEU A 194 11.52 23.56 10.47
C LEU A 194 10.65 22.55 11.24
N VAL A 195 10.66 21.29 10.84
CA VAL A 195 9.76 20.28 11.40
C VAL A 195 10.30 18.86 11.19
N ASN A 196 9.96 17.99 12.14
CA ASN A 196 10.07 16.54 11.97
C ASN A 196 8.72 15.97 11.55
N ALA A 197 8.75 15.04 10.60
CA ALA A 197 7.58 14.29 10.18
C ALA A 197 7.90 12.81 10.08
N ARG A 198 6.91 11.96 10.29
CA ARG A 198 7.04 10.50 10.19
C ARG A 198 5.89 9.95 9.37
N HIS A 199 6.23 9.09 8.41
CA HIS A 199 5.21 8.36 7.65
C HIS A 199 5.53 6.87 7.58
N VAL A 200 4.50 6.03 7.69
CA VAL A 200 4.62 4.56 7.72
C VAL A 200 4.00 3.98 6.47
N PHE A 201 4.83 3.35 5.65
CA PHE A 201 4.39 2.51 4.55
C PHE A 201 4.40 1.03 4.96
N SER A 202 3.89 0.16 4.14
CA SER A 202 3.83 -1.28 4.42
C SER A 202 5.21 -1.95 4.58
N HIS A 203 6.26 -1.40 3.96
CA HIS A 203 7.61 -1.98 3.92
C HIS A 203 8.72 -1.03 4.37
N GLN A 204 8.40 0.25 4.59
CA GLN A 204 9.37 1.23 5.08
C GLN A 204 8.72 2.32 5.94
N VAL A 205 9.53 2.97 6.75
CA VAL A 205 9.15 4.12 7.58
C VAL A 205 10.06 5.27 7.21
N TRP A 206 9.47 6.39 6.80
CA TRP A 206 10.21 7.62 6.57
C TRP A 206 10.27 8.45 7.85
N GLN A 207 11.49 8.71 8.31
CA GLN A 207 11.80 9.69 9.36
C GLN A 207 12.31 10.93 8.63
N MET A 208 11.49 11.96 8.53
CA MET A 208 11.78 13.17 7.74
C MET A 208 12.14 14.34 8.63
N GLN A 209 13.18 15.06 8.26
CA GLN A 209 13.60 16.31 8.89
C GLN A 209 13.60 17.40 7.80
N ALA A 210 12.69 18.36 7.89
CA ALA A 210 12.64 19.46 6.94
C ALA A 210 13.43 20.66 7.44
N TYR A 211 14.24 21.21 6.55
CA TYR A 211 15.09 22.37 6.78
C TYR A 211 14.78 23.47 5.78
N GLU A 212 14.66 24.69 6.24
CA GLU A 212 14.81 25.84 5.38
C GLU A 212 16.25 25.87 4.87
N ALA A 213 16.43 26.08 3.57
CA ALA A 213 17.75 26.09 2.96
C ALA A 213 17.83 27.20 1.90
N ARG A 214 19.05 27.66 1.65
CA ARG A 214 19.35 28.64 0.58
C ARG A 214 20.05 27.93 -0.56
N LEU A 215 19.77 28.38 -1.78
CA LEU A 215 20.54 27.98 -2.96
C LEU A 215 21.83 28.80 -3.00
N GLU A 216 22.96 28.13 -3.13
CA GLU A 216 24.25 28.78 -3.37
C GLU A 216 24.43 29.15 -4.85
N ARG A 217 23.68 28.49 -5.74
CA ARG A 217 23.59 28.79 -7.18
C ARG A 217 22.14 28.62 -7.65
N PRO A 218 21.75 29.29 -8.76
CA PRO A 218 20.42 29.10 -9.32
C PRO A 218 20.09 27.61 -9.55
N ALA A 219 18.87 27.21 -9.23
CA ALA A 219 18.40 25.85 -9.48
C ALA A 219 18.43 25.54 -10.99
N PRO A 220 18.78 24.30 -11.38
CA PRO A 220 18.70 23.89 -12.76
C PRO A 220 17.25 23.93 -13.26
N THR A 221 17.06 24.29 -14.53
CA THR A 221 15.74 24.23 -15.17
C THR A 221 15.51 22.81 -15.69
N LEU A 222 14.71 22.03 -14.98
CA LEU A 222 14.35 20.65 -15.33
C LEU A 222 12.82 20.52 -15.38
N GLU A 223 12.29 19.72 -16.31
CA GLU A 223 10.86 19.41 -16.38
C GLU A 223 10.33 18.72 -15.10
N THR A 224 11.22 18.10 -14.35
CA THR A 224 10.92 17.45 -13.07
C THR A 224 10.97 18.42 -11.89
N MET A 225 11.23 19.70 -12.11
CA MET A 225 11.31 20.75 -11.08
C MET A 225 10.37 21.91 -11.40
N ARG A 226 9.70 22.41 -10.38
CA ARG A 226 8.79 23.55 -10.51
C ARG A 226 8.81 24.39 -9.24
N TRP A 227 8.83 25.71 -9.42
CA TRP A 227 8.51 26.67 -8.37
C TRP A 227 6.98 26.74 -8.22
N VAL A 228 6.49 26.60 -7.02
CA VAL A 228 5.05 26.47 -6.70
C VAL A 228 4.69 27.51 -5.66
N GLY A 229 3.77 28.39 -6.00
CA GLY A 229 3.10 29.31 -5.08
C GLY A 229 1.93 28.63 -4.37
N GLU A 230 1.34 29.32 -3.41
CA GLU A 230 0.15 28.84 -2.71
C GLU A 230 -1.04 28.62 -3.66
N GLU A 231 -1.19 29.52 -4.63
CA GLU A 231 -2.22 29.46 -5.67
C GLU A 231 -2.08 28.26 -6.63
N ASP A 232 -0.89 27.71 -6.75
CA ASP A 232 -0.59 26.56 -7.63
C ASP A 232 -0.77 25.20 -6.93
N LEU A 233 -1.00 25.17 -5.62
CA LEU A 233 -1.05 23.92 -4.85
C LEU A 233 -2.15 22.96 -5.31
N ASP A 234 -3.25 23.47 -5.83
CA ASP A 234 -4.35 22.66 -6.36
C ASP A 234 -4.02 22.02 -7.72
N ALA A 235 -3.00 22.54 -8.40
CA ALA A 235 -2.55 22.03 -9.69
C ALA A 235 -1.55 20.87 -9.58
N ILE A 236 -1.07 20.57 -8.36
CA ILE A 236 -0.11 19.49 -8.12
C ILE A 236 -0.61 18.53 -7.03
N THR A 237 -0.26 17.27 -7.16
CA THR A 237 -0.58 16.28 -6.14
C THR A 237 0.63 15.99 -5.27
N ILE A 238 0.56 16.42 -4.00
CA ILE A 238 1.56 16.17 -2.97
C ILE A 238 1.10 14.98 -2.12
N PRO A 239 1.90 13.91 -1.94
CA PRO A 239 1.53 12.75 -1.13
C PRO A 239 1.22 13.13 0.32
N ALA A 240 0.27 12.40 0.93
CA ALA A 240 -0.06 12.52 2.35
C ALA A 240 1.16 12.31 3.29
N ALA A 241 2.19 11.63 2.82
CA ALA A 241 3.45 11.47 3.54
C ALA A 241 4.09 12.81 3.93
N PHE A 242 3.88 13.86 3.14
CA PHE A 242 4.40 15.21 3.35
C PHE A 242 3.39 16.17 4.00
N ALA A 243 2.22 15.69 4.44
CA ALA A 243 1.15 16.56 4.94
C ALA A 243 1.61 17.52 6.05
N ARG A 244 2.38 17.03 7.04
CA ARG A 244 2.89 17.87 8.13
C ARG A 244 3.90 18.91 7.65
N ILE A 245 4.76 18.55 6.69
CA ILE A 245 5.72 19.48 6.09
C ILE A 245 4.98 20.54 5.28
N ARG A 246 4.02 20.13 4.44
CA ARG A 246 3.17 21.03 3.67
C ARG A 246 2.47 22.05 4.56
N GLN A 247 1.89 21.59 5.67
CA GLN A 247 1.22 22.46 6.63
C GLN A 247 2.16 23.55 7.15
N VAL A 248 3.35 23.19 7.62
CA VAL A 248 4.33 24.17 8.14
C VAL A 248 4.80 25.13 7.05
N VAL A 249 5.02 24.64 5.83
CA VAL A 249 5.59 25.42 4.74
C VAL A 249 4.61 26.43 4.15
N PHE A 250 3.33 26.09 4.05
CA PHE A 250 2.33 26.92 3.38
C PHE A 250 1.27 27.53 4.31
N GLU A 251 1.09 27.03 5.53
CA GLU A 251 0.00 27.46 6.42
C GLU A 251 0.52 28.12 7.71
N GLU A 252 1.69 27.73 8.24
CA GLU A 252 2.21 28.21 9.52
C GLU A 252 3.33 29.29 9.39
N LEU A 253 3.86 29.53 8.19
CA LEU A 253 4.95 30.48 7.95
C LEU A 253 4.47 31.80 7.32
N ILE A 254 3.15 32.06 7.34
CA ILE A 254 2.53 33.33 6.92
C ILE A 254 2.45 34.29 8.09
#